data_b2c140721d471fe269ada11ba0748d8d
#
_entry.id   b2c140721d471fe269ada11ba0748d8d
#
_cell.length_a   1.000
_cell.length_b   1.000
_cell.length_c   1.000
_cell.angle_alpha   90.00
_cell.angle_beta   90.00
_cell.angle_gamma   90.00
#
_symmetry.space_group_name_H-M   'P 1'
#
loop_
_entity.id
_entity.type
_entity.pdbx_description
1 polymer ?
#
loop_
_entity_poly.entity_id
_entity_poly.type
_entity_poly.pdbx_seq_one_letter_code
_entity_poly.pdbx_strand_id
1 'polypeptide(L)'
;LIDNSLANQVDTDLKVISHPITEISKFLPKFEFLKSARAGNISIPANQSFFQKVFFFIRGNLFIPDMKIFWKNSSVNFLSDYISKNNIDAIITTGPPHSVHLIGLELKRKLDVKWISDFRDPWVNLNYLNRFHLLSSSKKSHKSLRNKVLINSDAVIVTSEKLKNLFLNITTNVFKITNGCLLY
;
A
#
# COMPACT_ATOMS: atom_id res chain seq x y z
N LEU A 1 16.48 -9.88 2.15
CA LEU A 1 17.54 -9.04 2.66
C LEU A 1 16.87 -7.94 3.48
N ILE A 2 17.09 -7.96 4.80
CA ILE A 2 16.75 -6.83 5.69
C ILE A 2 17.85 -5.80 5.44
N ASP A 3 17.48 -4.60 5.05
CA ASP A 3 18.44 -3.51 4.92
C ASP A 3 18.77 -2.99 6.33
N ASN A 4 19.89 -3.45 6.85
CA ASN A 4 20.34 -3.09 8.20
C ASN A 4 20.77 -1.61 8.31
N SER A 5 20.97 -0.91 7.19
CA SER A 5 21.35 0.51 7.21
C SER A 5 20.22 1.41 7.75
N LEU A 6 18.97 1.02 7.52
CA LEU A 6 17.81 1.74 8.06
C LEU A 6 17.44 1.29 9.48
N ALA A 7 17.80 0.07 9.86
CA ALA A 7 17.51 -0.45 11.21
C ALA A 7 18.23 0.37 12.30
N ASN A 8 19.43 0.87 12.01
CA ASN A 8 20.20 1.70 12.94
C ASN A 8 19.65 3.13 13.10
N GLN A 9 18.69 3.54 12.28
CA GLN A 9 18.04 4.85 12.35
C GLN A 9 16.71 4.81 13.13
N VAL A 10 16.26 3.61 13.51
CA VAL A 10 15.04 3.45 14.31
C VAL A 10 15.40 3.75 15.77
N ASP A 11 14.61 4.63 16.39
CA ASP A 11 14.76 4.95 17.80
C ASP A 11 14.64 3.66 18.64
N THR A 12 15.55 3.48 19.60
CA THR A 12 15.60 2.30 20.47
C THR A 12 14.36 2.11 21.32
N ASP A 13 13.60 3.18 21.55
CA ASP A 13 12.35 3.15 22.30
C ASP A 13 11.15 2.63 21.48
N LEU A 14 11.34 2.46 20.18
CA LEU A 14 10.30 1.93 19.29
C LEU A 14 10.31 0.39 19.27
N LYS A 15 9.19 -0.20 19.65
CA LYS A 15 9.00 -1.66 19.51
C LYS A 15 8.72 -2.03 18.06
N VAL A 16 9.69 -2.63 17.40
CA VAL A 16 9.55 -3.12 16.01
C VAL A 16 9.04 -4.57 16.02
N ILE A 17 7.94 -4.82 15.31
CA ILE A 17 7.37 -6.16 15.14
C ILE A 17 7.38 -6.51 13.65
N SER A 18 7.99 -7.64 13.32
CA SER A 18 8.03 -8.15 11.96
C SER A 18 7.03 -9.28 11.78
N HIS A 19 6.18 -9.16 10.74
CA HIS A 19 5.27 -10.22 10.33
C HIS A 19 5.60 -10.68 8.91
N PRO A 20 5.76 -12.00 8.65
CA PRO A 20 6.18 -12.47 7.34
C PRO A 20 5.15 -12.16 6.27
N ILE A 21 5.64 -11.64 5.14
CA ILE A 21 4.81 -11.36 3.96
C ILE A 21 4.74 -12.63 3.10
N THR A 22 3.53 -13.08 2.79
CA THR A 22 3.31 -14.12 1.78
C THR A 22 3.52 -13.50 0.40
N GLU A 23 4.71 -13.66 -0.17
CA GLU A 23 5.03 -13.15 -1.49
C GLU A 23 4.93 -14.23 -2.55
N ILE A 24 3.95 -14.12 -3.44
CA ILE A 24 3.86 -14.97 -4.65
C ILE A 24 5.06 -14.73 -5.59
N SER A 25 5.69 -13.57 -5.51
CA SER A 25 6.89 -13.26 -6.29
C SER A 25 8.03 -14.27 -6.09
N LYS A 26 8.03 -15.04 -4.99
CA LYS A 26 9.00 -16.13 -4.73
C LYS A 26 8.78 -17.33 -5.66
N PHE A 27 7.55 -17.53 -6.13
CA PHE A 27 7.18 -18.65 -7.01
C PHE A 27 7.21 -18.28 -8.50
N LEU A 28 7.39 -16.99 -8.83
CA LEU A 28 7.51 -16.55 -10.21
C LEU A 28 8.95 -16.79 -10.73
N PRO A 29 9.11 -17.16 -12.00
CA PRO A 29 10.42 -17.35 -12.60
C PRO A 29 11.32 -16.13 -12.38
N LYS A 30 12.61 -16.36 -12.17
CA LYS A 30 13.63 -15.32 -11.92
C LYS A 30 13.94 -14.50 -13.19
N PHE A 31 12.96 -13.80 -13.72
CA PHE A 31 13.23 -12.82 -14.77
C PHE A 31 13.89 -11.57 -14.17
N GLU A 32 14.95 -11.08 -14.80
CA GLU A 32 15.69 -9.91 -14.28
C GLU A 32 14.82 -8.66 -14.10
N PHE A 33 13.83 -8.46 -14.97
CA PHE A 33 12.90 -7.35 -14.86
C PHE A 33 11.99 -7.43 -13.61
N LEU A 34 11.86 -8.63 -12.98
CA LEU A 34 11.15 -8.78 -11.69
C LEU A 34 11.96 -8.26 -10.51
N LYS A 35 13.28 -8.18 -10.63
CA LYS A 35 14.15 -7.63 -9.57
C LYS A 35 13.88 -6.13 -9.38
N SER A 36 13.76 -5.38 -10.47
CA SER A 36 13.42 -3.95 -10.43
C SER A 36 12.00 -3.70 -9.91
N ALA A 37 11.07 -4.61 -10.20
CA ALA A 37 9.71 -4.55 -9.69
C ALA A 37 9.60 -4.83 -8.16
N ARG A 38 10.58 -5.54 -7.57
CA ARG A 38 10.66 -5.79 -6.13
C ARG A 38 11.14 -4.59 -5.34
N ALA A 39 11.99 -3.75 -5.91
CA ALA A 39 12.61 -2.60 -5.25
C ALA A 39 11.68 -1.38 -5.08
N GLY A 40 10.39 -1.50 -5.38
CA GLY A 40 9.44 -0.38 -5.29
C GLY A 40 9.55 0.63 -6.46
N ASN A 41 10.67 0.69 -7.14
CA ASN A 41 10.87 1.50 -8.34
C ASN A 41 10.45 0.71 -9.57
N ILE A 42 9.16 0.74 -9.91
CA ILE A 42 8.67 0.12 -11.12
C ILE A 42 9.05 1.00 -12.32
N SER A 43 10.27 0.85 -12.78
CA SER A 43 10.65 1.33 -14.11
C SER A 43 10.06 0.37 -15.15
N ILE A 44 8.84 0.66 -15.59
CA ILE A 44 8.19 -0.12 -16.64
C ILE A 44 8.73 0.38 -17.98
N PRO A 45 9.45 -0.45 -18.77
CA PRO A 45 9.99 -0.04 -20.05
C PRO A 45 8.89 0.47 -20.98
N ALA A 46 9.19 1.48 -21.79
CA ALA A 46 8.28 1.96 -22.81
C ALA A 46 8.06 0.86 -23.88
N ASN A 47 9.14 0.16 -24.26
CA ASN A 47 9.11 -0.97 -25.19
C ASN A 47 9.08 -2.28 -24.39
N GLN A 48 7.89 -2.85 -24.21
CA GLN A 48 7.69 -4.11 -23.51
C GLN A 48 7.70 -5.27 -24.50
N SER A 49 8.44 -6.34 -24.16
CA SER A 49 8.30 -7.62 -24.85
C SER A 49 6.91 -8.23 -24.64
N PHE A 50 6.51 -9.17 -25.45
CA PHE A 50 5.21 -9.86 -25.33
C PHE A 50 5.02 -10.46 -23.92
N PHE A 51 6.01 -11.16 -23.39
CA PHE A 51 5.97 -11.74 -22.05
C PHE A 51 5.84 -10.70 -20.94
N GLN A 52 6.50 -9.54 -21.08
CA GLN A 52 6.35 -8.43 -20.15
C GLN A 52 4.94 -7.86 -20.18
N LYS A 53 4.34 -7.68 -21.36
CA LYS A 53 2.94 -7.22 -21.49
C LYS A 53 1.97 -8.18 -20.79
N VAL A 54 2.11 -9.49 -21.03
CA VAL A 54 1.28 -10.51 -20.37
C VAL A 54 1.47 -10.47 -18.85
N PHE A 55 2.70 -10.39 -18.38
CA PHE A 55 2.99 -10.30 -16.95
C PHE A 55 2.37 -9.06 -16.30
N PHE A 56 2.55 -7.88 -16.90
CA PHE A 56 1.96 -6.65 -16.38
C PHE A 56 0.44 -6.65 -16.46
N PHE A 57 -0.14 -7.25 -17.51
CA PHE A 57 -1.59 -7.45 -17.60
C PHE A 57 -2.10 -8.32 -16.45
N ILE A 58 -1.50 -9.48 -16.20
CA ILE A 58 -1.87 -10.36 -15.09
C ILE A 58 -1.71 -9.63 -13.75
N ARG A 59 -0.54 -8.99 -13.54
CA ARG A 59 -0.25 -8.25 -12.30
C ARG A 59 -1.28 -7.15 -12.02
N GLY A 60 -1.65 -6.37 -13.02
CA GLY A 60 -2.57 -5.25 -12.84
C GLY A 60 -4.02 -5.65 -12.68
N ASN A 61 -4.42 -6.79 -13.27
CA ASN A 61 -5.82 -7.18 -13.31
C ASN A 61 -6.23 -8.24 -12.28
N LEU A 62 -5.29 -9.09 -11.85
CA LEU A 62 -5.59 -10.14 -10.88
C LEU A 62 -5.11 -9.78 -9.45
N PHE A 63 -4.05 -8.97 -9.33
CA PHE A 63 -3.47 -8.62 -8.02
C PHE A 63 -3.88 -7.19 -7.62
N ILE A 64 -5.12 -7.02 -7.20
CA ILE A 64 -5.68 -5.72 -6.82
C ILE A 64 -5.72 -5.61 -5.29
N PRO A 65 -5.12 -4.57 -4.70
CA PRO A 65 -4.50 -3.39 -5.30
C PRO A 65 -3.06 -3.58 -5.77
N ASP A 66 -2.36 -4.59 -5.26
CA ASP A 66 -0.96 -4.90 -5.55
C ASP A 66 -0.63 -6.36 -5.21
N MET A 67 0.59 -6.80 -5.54
CA MET A 67 1.02 -8.19 -5.36
C MET A 67 1.12 -8.63 -3.89
N LYS A 68 1.02 -7.71 -2.93
CA LYS A 68 1.05 -8.02 -1.50
C LYS A 68 -0.34 -8.28 -0.91
N ILE A 69 -1.38 -8.32 -1.75
CA ILE A 69 -2.77 -8.55 -1.30
C ILE A 69 -2.93 -9.83 -0.45
N PHE A 70 -2.15 -10.87 -0.74
CA PHE A 70 -2.20 -12.14 0.03
C PHE A 70 -1.70 -12.02 1.46
N TRP A 71 -0.95 -10.96 1.74
CA TRP A 71 -0.52 -10.64 3.10
C TRP A 71 -1.67 -10.19 4.01
N LYS A 72 -2.74 -9.67 3.42
CA LYS A 72 -3.85 -9.04 4.15
C LYS A 72 -4.41 -9.93 5.27
N ASN A 73 -4.83 -11.15 4.95
CA ASN A 73 -5.55 -11.99 5.90
C ASN A 73 -4.68 -12.45 7.08
N SER A 74 -3.43 -12.87 6.82
CA SER A 74 -2.49 -13.24 7.88
C SER A 74 -2.16 -12.07 8.79
N SER A 75 -1.95 -10.88 8.20
CA SER A 75 -1.68 -9.66 8.97
C SER A 75 -2.86 -9.20 9.80
N VAL A 76 -4.09 -9.26 9.26
CA VAL A 76 -5.29 -8.91 10.01
C VAL A 76 -5.46 -9.81 11.23
N ASN A 77 -5.27 -11.12 11.09
CA ASN A 77 -5.39 -12.04 12.21
C ASN A 77 -4.33 -11.76 13.28
N PHE A 78 -3.06 -11.67 12.87
CA PHE A 78 -1.96 -11.36 13.79
C PHE A 78 -2.16 -10.01 14.51
N LEU A 79 -2.49 -8.94 13.77
CA LEU A 79 -2.65 -7.62 14.32
C LEU A 79 -3.93 -7.47 15.16
N SER A 80 -5.01 -8.19 14.83
CA SER A 80 -6.21 -8.19 15.68
C SER A 80 -5.91 -8.67 17.10
N ASP A 81 -5.19 -9.78 17.20
CA ASP A 81 -4.77 -10.33 18.48
C ASP A 81 -3.81 -9.39 19.22
N TYR A 82 -2.87 -8.80 18.49
CA TYR A 82 -1.90 -7.88 19.06
C TYR A 82 -2.55 -6.60 19.60
N ILE A 83 -3.43 -5.97 18.83
CA ILE A 83 -4.16 -4.75 19.19
C ILE A 83 -5.00 -4.99 20.46
N SER A 84 -5.75 -6.10 20.49
CA SER A 84 -6.61 -6.43 21.63
C SER A 84 -5.82 -6.71 22.92
N LYS A 85 -4.64 -7.34 22.80
CA LYS A 85 -3.80 -7.70 23.96
C LYS A 85 -3.01 -6.50 24.53
N ASN A 86 -2.75 -5.48 23.72
CA ASN A 86 -1.91 -4.35 24.11
C ASN A 86 -2.66 -3.03 24.26
N ASN A 87 -4.01 -3.04 24.26
CA ASN A 87 -4.87 -1.86 24.41
C ASN A 87 -4.47 -0.72 23.46
N ILE A 88 -4.34 -1.03 22.17
CA ILE A 88 -3.98 -0.05 21.15
C ILE A 88 -5.23 0.76 20.76
N ASP A 89 -5.21 2.07 20.99
CA ASP A 89 -6.32 2.98 20.73
C ASP A 89 -6.42 3.40 19.26
N ALA A 90 -5.30 3.49 18.57
CA ALA A 90 -5.23 3.96 17.20
C ALA A 90 -4.16 3.23 16.36
N ILE A 91 -4.42 3.09 15.07
CA ILE A 91 -3.48 2.54 14.10
C ILE A 91 -3.27 3.51 12.95
N ILE A 92 -2.06 3.48 12.39
CA ILE A 92 -1.71 4.21 11.18
C ILE A 92 -1.27 3.18 10.13
N THR A 93 -1.81 3.30 8.93
CA THR A 93 -1.35 2.51 7.77
C THR A 93 -0.71 3.42 6.75
N THR A 94 0.52 3.12 6.33
CA THR A 94 1.27 3.92 5.36
C THR A 94 1.49 3.14 4.06
N GLY A 95 1.07 3.69 2.94
CA GLY A 95 1.21 3.10 1.62
C GLY A 95 1.91 4.00 0.60
N PRO A 96 2.54 3.42 -0.44
CA PRO A 96 2.45 2.05 -0.92
C PRO A 96 3.24 1.02 -0.09
N PRO A 97 2.89 -0.30 -0.14
CA PRO A 97 1.83 -0.91 -0.97
C PRO A 97 0.43 -0.63 -0.43
N HIS A 98 -0.54 -0.43 -1.33
CA HIS A 98 -1.90 -0.05 -0.93
C HIS A 98 -2.71 -1.18 -0.28
N SER A 99 -2.25 -2.43 -0.41
CA SER A 99 -2.79 -3.56 0.35
C SER A 99 -2.71 -3.37 1.87
N VAL A 100 -1.79 -2.56 2.38
CA VAL A 100 -1.68 -2.23 3.81
C VAL A 100 -2.93 -1.48 4.30
N HIS A 101 -3.51 -0.61 3.46
CA HIS A 101 -4.74 0.09 3.83
C HIS A 101 -5.95 -0.86 3.90
N LEU A 102 -5.93 -1.97 3.16
CA LEU A 102 -6.98 -2.99 3.29
C LEU A 102 -6.85 -3.78 4.61
N ILE A 103 -5.64 -3.88 5.15
CA ILE A 103 -5.42 -4.41 6.52
C ILE A 103 -6.06 -3.45 7.53
N GLY A 104 -5.75 -2.15 7.44
CA GLY A 104 -6.34 -1.13 8.31
C GLY A 104 -7.86 -1.10 8.25
N LEU A 105 -8.44 -1.19 7.05
CA LEU A 105 -9.89 -1.25 6.85
C LEU A 105 -10.54 -2.44 7.56
N GLU A 106 -9.94 -3.63 7.48
CA GLU A 106 -10.47 -4.82 8.16
C GLU A 106 -10.29 -4.75 9.67
N LEU A 107 -9.16 -4.21 10.17
CA LEU A 107 -8.93 -4.01 11.59
C LEU A 107 -9.93 -3.01 12.18
N LYS A 108 -10.17 -1.88 11.51
CA LYS A 108 -11.20 -0.90 11.88
C LYS A 108 -12.57 -1.53 12.00
N ARG A 109 -12.96 -2.38 11.02
CA ARG A 109 -14.26 -3.07 11.03
C ARG A 109 -14.40 -4.10 12.15
N LYS A 110 -13.30 -4.80 12.48
CA LYS A 110 -13.32 -5.87 13.50
C LYS A 110 -13.25 -5.33 14.94
N LEU A 111 -12.47 -4.27 15.15
CA LEU A 111 -12.06 -3.84 16.49
C LEU A 111 -12.57 -2.42 16.86
N ASP A 112 -13.19 -1.72 15.90
CA ASP A 112 -13.57 -0.30 16.02
C ASP A 112 -12.43 0.63 16.50
N VAL A 113 -11.17 0.23 16.22
CA VAL A 113 -9.98 1.02 16.54
C VAL A 113 -9.94 2.29 15.68
N LYS A 114 -9.43 3.40 16.23
CA LYS A 114 -9.20 4.62 15.43
C LYS A 114 -8.17 4.34 14.35
N TRP A 115 -8.45 4.76 13.11
CA TRP A 115 -7.59 4.44 11.98
C TRP A 115 -7.26 5.64 11.11
N ILE A 116 -5.97 5.89 10.94
CA ILE A 116 -5.42 6.91 10.05
C ILE A 116 -4.80 6.22 8.84
N SER A 117 -5.20 6.64 7.64
CA SER A 117 -4.58 6.14 6.40
C SER A 117 -3.64 7.20 5.80
N ASP A 118 -2.35 6.88 5.71
CA ASP A 118 -1.30 7.75 5.17
C ASP A 118 -1.00 7.36 3.72
N PHE A 119 -1.39 8.24 2.80
CA PHE A 119 -1.22 8.09 1.36
C PHE A 119 -0.02 8.91 0.88
N ARG A 120 1.09 8.24 0.66
CA ARG A 120 2.27 8.88 0.06
C ARG A 120 2.13 9.06 -1.44
N ASP A 121 1.31 8.21 -2.10
CA ASP A 121 1.02 8.23 -3.53
C ASP A 121 -0.49 8.09 -3.79
N PRO A 122 -1.01 8.68 -4.89
CA PRO A 122 -2.39 8.45 -5.30
C PRO A 122 -2.55 7.01 -5.79
N TRP A 123 -3.32 6.20 -5.12
CA TRP A 123 -3.58 4.80 -5.48
C TRP A 123 -4.07 4.61 -6.93
N VAL A 124 -4.87 5.55 -7.42
CA VAL A 124 -5.41 5.60 -8.79
C VAL A 124 -4.90 6.88 -9.44
N ASN A 125 -4.74 6.92 -10.73
CA ASN A 125 -4.17 8.02 -11.52
C ASN A 125 -2.63 8.10 -11.51
N LEU A 126 -1.97 6.97 -11.27
CA LEU A 126 -0.53 6.88 -11.48
C LEU A 126 -0.25 6.59 -12.95
N ASN A 127 0.62 7.38 -13.57
CA ASN A 127 0.95 7.23 -14.99
C ASN A 127 1.46 5.84 -15.36
N TYR A 128 2.11 5.15 -14.41
CA TYR A 128 2.58 3.79 -14.64
C TYR A 128 1.45 2.75 -14.71
N LEU A 129 0.30 2.99 -14.07
CA LEU A 129 -0.85 2.06 -14.13
C LEU A 129 -1.41 1.97 -15.56
N ASN A 130 -1.24 3.00 -16.38
CA ASN A 130 -1.64 2.95 -17.79
C ASN A 130 -0.84 1.91 -18.59
N ARG A 131 0.38 1.59 -18.14
CA ARG A 131 1.24 0.58 -18.77
C ARG A 131 0.90 -0.87 -18.37
N PHE A 132 0.01 -1.07 -17.40
CA PHE A 132 -0.47 -2.40 -17.01
C PHE A 132 -1.62 -2.92 -17.88
N HIS A 133 -2.10 -2.16 -18.85
CA HIS A 133 -3.25 -2.53 -19.68
C HIS A 133 -4.46 -3.00 -18.84
N LEU A 134 -4.84 -2.17 -17.86
CA LEU A 134 -5.93 -2.50 -16.95
C LEU A 134 -7.27 -2.57 -17.66
N LEU A 135 -8.02 -3.62 -17.40
CA LEU A 135 -9.42 -3.77 -17.77
C LEU A 135 -10.29 -2.72 -17.06
N SER A 136 -11.40 -2.37 -17.65
CA SER A 136 -12.36 -1.43 -17.05
C SER A 136 -12.88 -1.91 -15.69
N SER A 137 -13.08 -3.23 -15.53
CA SER A 137 -13.44 -3.86 -14.26
C SER A 137 -12.37 -3.67 -13.20
N SER A 138 -11.10 -3.88 -13.54
CA SER A 138 -9.97 -3.71 -12.64
C SER A 138 -9.80 -2.25 -12.21
N LYS A 139 -9.94 -1.30 -13.15
CA LYS A 139 -9.95 0.14 -12.85
C LYS A 139 -11.07 0.52 -11.86
N LYS A 140 -12.28 -0.02 -12.08
CA LYS A 140 -13.41 0.16 -11.15
C LYS A 140 -13.11 -0.42 -9.77
N SER A 141 -12.50 -1.62 -9.71
CA SER A 141 -12.13 -2.26 -8.44
C SER A 141 -11.10 -1.46 -7.67
N HIS A 142 -10.03 -0.97 -8.31
CA HIS A 142 -9.05 -0.08 -7.69
C HIS A 142 -9.71 1.19 -7.12
N LYS A 143 -10.56 1.84 -7.92
CA LYS A 143 -11.28 3.06 -7.51
C LYS A 143 -12.22 2.77 -6.33
N SER A 144 -12.96 1.67 -6.39
CA SER A 144 -13.89 1.26 -5.32
C SER A 144 -13.14 0.98 -4.01
N LEU A 145 -12.04 0.21 -4.05
CA LEU A 145 -11.25 -0.10 -2.86
C LEU A 145 -10.63 1.17 -2.26
N ARG A 146 -10.04 2.05 -3.07
CA ARG A 146 -9.53 3.35 -2.60
C ARG A 146 -10.63 4.16 -1.91
N ASN A 147 -11.80 4.28 -2.53
CA ASN A 147 -12.90 5.05 -1.95
C ASN A 147 -13.37 4.44 -0.63
N LYS A 148 -13.46 3.11 -0.53
CA LYS A 148 -13.79 2.43 0.74
C LYS A 148 -12.78 2.76 1.83
N VAL A 149 -11.49 2.75 1.52
CA VAL A 149 -10.43 3.15 2.46
C VAL A 149 -10.63 4.59 2.92
N LEU A 150 -10.76 5.53 1.98
CA LEU A 150 -10.91 6.96 2.29
C LEU A 150 -12.14 7.28 3.14
N ILE A 151 -13.28 6.65 2.86
CA ILE A 151 -14.54 6.89 3.57
C ILE A 151 -14.53 6.30 4.99
N ASN A 152 -13.84 5.18 5.20
CA ASN A 152 -13.83 4.48 6.48
C ASN A 152 -12.65 4.87 7.39
N SER A 153 -11.67 5.61 6.89
CA SER A 153 -10.60 6.18 7.73
C SER A 153 -11.13 7.29 8.61
N ASP A 154 -10.72 7.34 9.87
CA ASP A 154 -11.05 8.47 10.76
C ASP A 154 -10.31 9.74 10.33
N ALA A 155 -9.10 9.57 9.75
CA ALA A 155 -8.35 10.65 9.11
C ALA A 155 -7.50 10.10 7.95
N VAL A 156 -7.26 10.94 6.96
CA VAL A 156 -6.42 10.64 5.79
C VAL A 156 -5.28 11.63 5.75
N ILE A 157 -4.04 11.13 5.73
CA ILE A 157 -2.84 11.93 5.54
C ILE A 157 -2.39 11.83 4.08
N VAL A 158 -1.96 12.94 3.53
CA VAL A 158 -1.42 13.04 2.15
C VAL A 158 -0.20 13.95 2.11
N THR A 159 0.69 13.72 1.14
CA THR A 159 1.97 14.43 1.04
C THR A 159 1.91 15.72 0.21
N SER A 160 0.83 15.97 -0.54
CA SER A 160 0.74 17.12 -1.43
C SER A 160 -0.67 17.73 -1.47
N GLU A 161 -0.74 19.03 -1.78
CA GLU A 161 -2.01 19.75 -1.95
C GLU A 161 -2.86 19.16 -3.09
N LYS A 162 -2.21 18.78 -4.18
CA LYS A 162 -2.90 18.14 -5.31
C LYS A 162 -3.63 16.86 -4.90
N LEU A 163 -2.98 16.04 -4.08
CA LEU A 163 -3.57 14.80 -3.58
C LEU A 163 -4.68 15.07 -2.56
N LYS A 164 -4.50 16.09 -1.71
CA LYS A 164 -5.52 16.56 -0.77
C LYS A 164 -6.80 16.96 -1.51
N ASN A 165 -6.70 17.82 -2.51
CA ASN A 165 -7.85 18.28 -3.30
C ASN A 165 -8.54 17.12 -4.03
N LEU A 166 -7.78 16.14 -4.51
CA LEU A 166 -8.35 14.94 -5.13
C LEU A 166 -9.19 14.12 -4.14
N PHE A 167 -8.74 13.99 -2.89
CA PHE A 167 -9.41 13.17 -1.88
C PHE A 167 -10.55 13.89 -1.17
N LEU A 168 -10.50 15.22 -1.07
CA LEU A 168 -11.60 16.05 -0.54
C LEU A 168 -12.91 15.89 -1.31
N ASN A 169 -12.86 15.44 -2.58
CA ASN A 169 -14.06 15.07 -3.34
C ASN A 169 -14.72 13.76 -2.87
N ILE A 170 -14.10 13.03 -1.92
CA ILE A 170 -14.54 11.70 -1.47
C ILE A 170 -14.78 11.68 0.03
N THR A 171 -13.92 12.35 0.81
CA THR A 171 -14.00 12.43 2.27
C THR A 171 -13.53 13.80 2.75
N THR A 172 -14.00 14.24 3.92
CA THR A 172 -13.69 15.58 4.45
C THR A 172 -12.45 15.62 5.34
N ASN A 173 -12.09 14.50 5.97
CA ASN A 173 -11.01 14.44 6.96
C ASN A 173 -9.65 14.19 6.30
N VAL A 174 -9.21 15.11 5.43
CA VAL A 174 -7.94 14.98 4.69
C VAL A 174 -6.95 16.06 5.14
N PHE A 175 -5.80 15.63 5.62
CA PHE A 175 -4.74 16.48 6.15
C PHE A 175 -3.48 16.35 5.30
N LYS A 176 -2.86 17.48 4.96
CA LYS A 176 -1.57 17.48 4.29
C LYS A 176 -0.45 17.49 5.33
N ILE A 177 0.39 16.46 5.30
CA ILE A 177 1.64 16.37 6.05
C ILE A 177 2.73 15.98 5.04
N THR A 178 3.65 16.90 4.77
CA THR A 178 4.75 16.64 3.83
C THR A 178 5.76 15.66 4.42
N ASN A 179 6.45 14.92 3.56
CA ASN A 179 7.58 14.11 4.00
C ASN A 179 8.63 15.02 4.66
N GLY A 180 9.22 14.57 5.77
CA GLY A 180 10.34 15.28 6.39
C GLY A 180 11.52 15.37 5.43
N CYS A 181 12.24 16.48 5.48
CA CYS A 181 13.55 16.64 4.85
C CYS A 181 14.57 16.70 5.98
N LEU A 182 15.57 15.82 5.96
CA LEU A 182 16.75 15.98 6.79
C LEU A 182 17.55 17.14 6.19
N LEU A 183 17.60 18.25 6.90
CA LEU A 183 18.57 19.31 6.63
C LEU A 183 19.90 18.82 7.19
N TYR A 184 20.82 18.45 6.30
CA TYR A 184 22.22 18.20 6.64
C TYR A 184 22.98 19.52 6.65
#